data_df31b099852b7b0016b3643f1623ccb5
#
_entry.id   df31b099852b7b0016b3643f1623ccb5
#
_cell.length_a   1.000
_cell.length_b   1.000
_cell.length_c   1.000
_cell.angle_alpha   90.00
_cell.angle_beta   90.00
_cell.angle_gamma   90.00
#
_symmetry.space_group_name_H-M   'P 1'
#
loop_
_entity.id
_entity.type
_entity.pdbx_description
1 polymer ?
#
loop_
_entity_poly.entity_id
_entity_poly.type
_entity_poly.pdbx_seq_one_letter_code
_entity_poly.pdbx_strand_id
1 'polypeptide(L)'
;MRIIATFLMFTMAAPVMAADKMTLLLDWFVNPDHGPIIVAQEKGYFAEQGLEVEIIAPADPADPPKLVAAGRGDLAISYQPSLHLQIAEGLPLKRVGTLVATPLNCLLV
;
A
#
# COMPACT_ATOMS: atom_id res chain seq x y z
N MET A 1 11.46 63.26 15.70
CA MET A 1 11.26 62.03 16.44
C MET A 1 10.64 61.02 15.48
N ARG A 2 11.45 60.07 14.94
CA ARG A 2 10.99 59.10 13.92
C ARG A 2 10.68 57.81 14.63
N ILE A 3 9.42 57.39 14.66
CA ILE A 3 8.96 56.13 15.21
C ILE A 3 9.06 55.08 14.10
N ILE A 4 10.06 54.15 14.22
CA ILE A 4 10.19 52.97 13.34
C ILE A 4 9.27 51.91 13.92
N ALA A 5 8.14 51.64 13.26
CA ALA A 5 7.26 50.54 13.58
C ALA A 5 7.84 49.27 12.98
N THR A 6 8.46 48.43 13.80
CA THR A 6 8.93 47.06 13.41
C THR A 6 7.72 46.14 13.34
N PHE A 7 7.33 45.78 12.10
CA PHE A 7 6.26 44.80 11.83
C PHE A 7 6.84 43.39 11.99
N LEU A 8 6.53 42.74 13.10
CA LEU A 8 6.94 41.35 13.38
C LEU A 8 6.03 40.42 12.59
N MET A 9 6.53 39.89 11.45
CA MET A 9 5.82 38.86 10.68
C MET A 9 5.90 37.53 11.45
N PHE A 10 4.78 37.14 12.05
CA PHE A 10 4.62 35.85 12.70
C PHE A 10 4.32 34.80 11.62
N THR A 11 5.32 34.08 11.15
CA THR A 11 5.16 32.94 10.23
C THR A 11 4.55 31.78 11.03
N MET A 12 3.26 31.53 10.84
CA MET A 12 2.61 30.31 11.33
C MET A 12 3.16 29.11 10.53
N ALA A 13 4.10 28.39 11.10
CA ALA A 13 4.51 27.07 10.60
C ALA A 13 3.33 26.11 10.81
N ALA A 14 2.67 25.68 9.73
CA ALA A 14 1.69 24.60 9.80
C ALA A 14 2.42 23.31 10.23
N PRO A 15 1.84 22.50 11.12
CA PRO A 15 2.42 21.22 11.47
C PRO A 15 2.48 20.34 10.23
N VAL A 16 3.67 19.98 9.78
CA VAL A 16 3.87 18.92 8.77
C VAL A 16 3.59 17.62 9.49
N MET A 17 2.43 17.02 9.22
CA MET A 17 2.16 15.67 9.69
C MET A 17 3.09 14.71 8.91
N ALA A 18 3.84 13.90 9.64
CA ALA A 18 4.62 12.83 9.01
C ALA A 18 3.65 11.83 8.35
N ALA A 19 3.96 11.41 7.12
CA ALA A 19 3.17 10.39 6.44
C ALA A 19 3.33 9.03 7.14
N ASP A 20 2.23 8.29 7.24
CA ASP A 20 2.26 6.92 7.75
C ASP A 20 2.89 6.00 6.72
N LYS A 21 3.89 5.22 7.14
CA LYS A 21 4.58 4.26 6.26
C LYS A 21 3.78 2.97 6.15
N MET A 22 3.65 2.47 4.93
CA MET A 22 2.96 1.22 4.63
C MET A 22 3.74 0.41 3.60
N THR A 23 3.95 -0.88 3.87
CA THR A 23 4.57 -1.82 2.93
C THR A 23 3.49 -2.68 2.26
N LEU A 24 3.41 -2.59 0.92
CA LEU A 24 2.53 -3.38 0.09
C LEU A 24 3.33 -4.40 -0.71
N LEU A 25 3.11 -5.68 -0.44
CA LEU A 25 3.73 -6.79 -1.14
C LEU A 25 2.86 -7.24 -2.31
N LEU A 26 3.41 -7.25 -3.52
CA LEU A 26 2.72 -7.77 -4.71
C LEU A 26 2.74 -9.31 -4.70
N ASP A 27 1.85 -9.94 -5.49
CA ASP A 27 1.80 -11.39 -5.68
C ASP A 27 2.78 -11.89 -6.75
N TRP A 28 3.25 -10.99 -7.62
CA TRP A 28 4.12 -11.27 -8.75
C TRP A 28 4.97 -10.06 -9.12
N PHE A 29 5.79 -10.18 -10.17
CA PHE A 29 6.41 -9.02 -10.80
C PHE A 29 5.34 -8.02 -11.24
N VAL A 30 5.70 -6.73 -11.27
CA VAL A 30 4.78 -5.67 -11.71
C VAL A 30 4.21 -6.02 -13.10
N ASN A 31 2.90 -6.00 -13.20
CA ASN A 31 2.13 -6.35 -14.40
C ASN A 31 0.84 -5.49 -14.47
N PRO A 32 0.07 -5.55 -15.57
CA PRO A 32 -1.13 -4.73 -15.75
C PRO A 32 -2.19 -4.86 -14.64
N ASP A 33 -2.29 -6.01 -13.96
CA ASP A 33 -3.27 -6.21 -12.88
C ASP A 33 -2.97 -5.32 -11.67
N HIS A 34 -1.71 -4.92 -11.49
CA HIS A 34 -1.28 -3.96 -10.47
C HIS A 34 -1.50 -2.50 -10.91
N GLY A 35 -2.03 -2.25 -12.11
CA GLY A 35 -2.22 -0.92 -12.68
C GLY A 35 -2.84 0.10 -11.73
N PRO A 36 -3.96 -0.19 -11.04
CA PRO A 36 -4.56 0.75 -10.10
C PRO A 36 -3.62 1.19 -8.96
N ILE A 37 -2.80 0.26 -8.44
CA ILE A 37 -1.84 0.52 -7.37
C ILE A 37 -0.71 1.43 -7.88
N ILE A 38 -0.14 1.09 -9.04
CA ILE A 38 0.95 1.87 -9.64
C ILE A 38 0.47 3.26 -10.03
N VAL A 39 -0.73 3.38 -10.60
CA VAL A 39 -1.32 4.69 -10.94
C VAL A 39 -1.55 5.52 -9.67
N ALA A 40 -2.02 4.92 -8.58
CA ALA A 40 -2.21 5.62 -7.32
C ALA A 40 -0.87 6.15 -6.76
N GLN A 41 0.21 5.38 -6.87
CA GLN A 41 1.56 5.79 -6.48
C GLN A 41 2.05 6.95 -7.35
N GLU A 42 2.03 6.79 -8.68
CA GLU A 42 2.53 7.77 -9.64
C GLU A 42 1.75 9.10 -9.64
N LYS A 43 0.44 9.03 -9.35
CA LYS A 43 -0.42 10.20 -9.24
C LYS A 43 -0.39 10.86 -7.86
N GLY A 44 0.31 10.27 -6.89
CA GLY A 44 0.41 10.82 -5.53
C GLY A 44 -0.82 10.61 -4.66
N TYR A 45 -1.77 9.76 -5.05
CA TYR A 45 -3.03 9.55 -4.31
C TYR A 45 -2.79 8.97 -2.91
N PHE A 46 -1.74 8.18 -2.72
CA PHE A 46 -1.35 7.73 -1.38
C PHE A 46 -0.85 8.89 -0.52
N ALA A 47 0.00 9.75 -1.09
CA ALA A 47 0.52 10.91 -0.38
C ALA A 47 -0.59 11.91 0.00
N GLU A 48 -1.61 12.09 -0.86
CA GLU A 48 -2.80 12.90 -0.56
C GLU A 48 -3.58 12.38 0.66
N GLN A 49 -3.49 11.07 0.94
CA GLN A 49 -4.09 10.43 2.11
C GLN A 49 -3.12 10.35 3.31
N GLY A 50 -1.95 10.99 3.22
CA GLY A 50 -0.94 10.96 4.28
C GLY A 50 -0.20 9.63 4.38
N LEU A 51 -0.15 8.84 3.29
CA LEU A 51 0.53 7.55 3.25
C LEU A 51 1.81 7.62 2.41
N GLU A 52 2.88 7.00 2.93
CA GLU A 52 4.10 6.69 2.19
C GLU A 52 4.11 5.18 1.93
N VAL A 53 3.73 4.77 0.71
CA VAL A 53 3.57 3.34 0.37
C VAL A 53 4.81 2.83 -0.34
N GLU A 54 5.46 1.82 0.24
CA GLU A 54 6.53 1.05 -0.38
C GLU A 54 5.94 -0.17 -1.07
N ILE A 55 6.09 -0.28 -2.41
CA ILE A 55 5.57 -1.39 -3.21
C ILE A 55 6.72 -2.35 -3.52
N ILE A 56 6.60 -3.60 -3.08
CA ILE A 56 7.64 -4.62 -3.22
C ILE A 56 7.12 -5.80 -4.02
N ALA A 57 7.80 -6.14 -5.13
CA ALA A 57 7.58 -7.37 -5.85
C ALA A 57 8.27 -8.55 -5.11
N PRO A 58 7.61 -9.70 -4.94
CA PRO A 58 8.17 -10.83 -4.21
C PRO A 58 9.25 -11.57 -5.02
N ALA A 59 10.17 -12.21 -4.31
CA ALA A 59 11.07 -13.19 -4.92
C ALA A 59 10.36 -14.53 -5.18
N ASP A 60 9.43 -14.91 -4.29
CA ASP A 60 8.56 -16.09 -4.41
C ASP A 60 7.09 -15.65 -4.25
N PRO A 61 6.20 -15.97 -5.21
CA PRO A 61 4.78 -15.60 -5.17
C PRO A 61 4.01 -16.18 -3.97
N ALA A 62 4.52 -17.23 -3.33
CA ALA A 62 3.88 -17.84 -2.17
C ALA A 62 4.18 -17.11 -0.85
N ASP A 63 5.13 -16.17 -0.84
CA ASP A 63 5.61 -15.54 0.39
C ASP A 63 4.80 -14.34 0.87
N PRO A 64 4.24 -13.45 0.04
CA PRO A 64 3.63 -12.21 0.49
C PRO A 64 2.61 -12.34 1.62
N PRO A 65 1.63 -13.26 1.57
CA PRO A 65 0.70 -13.45 2.67
C PRO A 65 1.37 -13.93 3.97
N LYS A 66 2.39 -14.78 3.86
CA LYS A 66 3.15 -15.28 5.02
C LYS A 66 3.97 -14.16 5.68
N LEU A 67 4.54 -13.26 4.87
CA LEU A 67 5.29 -12.11 5.36
C LEU A 67 4.37 -11.14 6.11
N VAL A 68 3.16 -10.89 5.60
CA VAL A 68 2.17 -10.09 6.33
C VAL A 68 1.73 -10.78 7.61
N ALA A 69 1.45 -12.08 7.58
CA ALA A 69 1.13 -12.85 8.78
C ALA A 69 2.24 -12.82 9.84
N ALA A 70 3.49 -12.70 9.41
CA ALA A 70 4.66 -12.58 10.27
C ALA A 70 4.99 -11.12 10.69
N GLY A 71 4.16 -10.14 10.32
CA GLY A 71 4.40 -8.72 10.61
C GLY A 71 5.56 -8.08 9.83
N ARG A 72 5.93 -8.65 8.70
CA ARG A 72 7.02 -8.17 7.83
C ARG A 72 6.52 -7.42 6.59
N GLY A 73 5.27 -7.01 6.60
CA GLY A 73 4.58 -6.19 5.63
C GLY A 73 3.18 -5.89 6.14
N ASP A 74 2.55 -4.85 5.63
CA ASP A 74 1.24 -4.40 6.10
C ASP A 74 0.11 -4.99 5.25
N LEU A 75 0.31 -5.00 3.94
CA LEU A 75 -0.63 -5.53 2.96
C LEU A 75 0.07 -6.49 1.99
N ALA A 76 -0.67 -7.46 1.49
CA ALA A 76 -0.24 -8.33 0.39
C ALA A 76 -1.36 -8.52 -0.63
N ILE A 77 -0.97 -8.54 -1.90
CA ILE A 77 -1.83 -9.04 -2.96
C ILE A 77 -1.78 -10.57 -2.94
N SER A 78 -2.93 -11.21 -3.06
CA SER A 78 -3.03 -12.66 -3.09
C SER A 78 -4.30 -13.11 -3.82
N TYR A 79 -4.32 -14.38 -4.23
CA TYR A 79 -5.50 -14.99 -4.82
C TYR A 79 -6.46 -15.50 -3.74
N GLN A 80 -7.75 -15.29 -3.94
CA GLN A 80 -8.77 -15.66 -2.95
C GLN A 80 -8.73 -17.15 -2.56
N PRO A 81 -8.58 -18.14 -3.47
CA PRO A 81 -8.48 -19.54 -3.08
C PRO A 81 -7.29 -19.83 -2.16
N SER A 82 -6.10 -19.27 -2.49
CA SER A 82 -4.90 -19.41 -1.67
C SER A 82 -5.07 -18.78 -0.29
N LEU A 83 -5.68 -17.60 -0.21
CA LEU A 83 -5.96 -16.93 1.05
C LEU A 83 -6.86 -17.78 1.96
N HIS A 84 -7.91 -18.41 1.40
CA HIS A 84 -8.80 -19.28 2.17
C HIS A 84 -8.08 -20.50 2.75
N LEU A 85 -7.19 -21.13 1.97
CA LEU A 85 -6.37 -22.24 2.45
C LEU A 85 -5.43 -21.81 3.58
N GLN A 86 -4.74 -20.70 3.41
CA GLN A 86 -3.81 -20.15 4.42
C GLN A 86 -4.53 -19.78 5.73
N ILE A 87 -5.71 -19.18 5.65
CA ILE A 87 -6.53 -18.90 6.84
C ILE A 87 -6.97 -20.21 7.52
N ALA A 88 -7.37 -21.23 6.73
CA ALA A 88 -7.73 -22.54 7.27
C ALA A 88 -6.54 -23.26 7.94
N GLU A 89 -5.32 -23.00 7.50
CA GLU A 89 -4.07 -23.46 8.11
C GLU A 89 -3.67 -22.64 9.35
N GLY A 90 -4.42 -21.60 9.69
CA GLY A 90 -4.24 -20.81 10.90
C GLY A 90 -3.41 -19.54 10.72
N LEU A 91 -3.10 -19.10 9.50
CA LEU A 91 -2.44 -17.81 9.30
C LEU A 91 -3.38 -16.66 9.72
N PRO A 92 -2.90 -15.70 10.52
CA PRO A 92 -3.70 -14.58 11.02
C PRO A 92 -3.87 -13.50 9.93
N LEU A 93 -4.59 -13.84 8.87
CA LEU A 93 -4.82 -12.98 7.71
C LEU A 93 -6.29 -12.54 7.62
N LYS A 94 -6.51 -11.35 7.09
CA LYS A 94 -7.84 -10.80 6.83
C LYS A 94 -7.88 -10.16 5.45
N ARG A 95 -8.90 -10.48 4.66
CA ARG A 95 -9.15 -9.78 3.41
C ARG A 95 -9.72 -8.39 3.68
N VAL A 96 -9.09 -7.35 3.15
CA VAL A 96 -9.50 -5.96 3.31
C VAL A 96 -10.09 -5.35 2.03
N GLY A 97 -9.83 -5.97 0.86
CA GLY A 97 -10.35 -5.48 -0.41
C GLY A 97 -10.20 -6.49 -1.55
N THR A 98 -10.63 -6.10 -2.73
CA THR A 98 -10.51 -6.85 -3.97
C THR A 98 -10.01 -5.91 -5.06
N LEU A 99 -8.87 -6.25 -5.66
CA LEU A 99 -8.29 -5.47 -6.76
C LEU A 99 -8.92 -5.88 -8.11
N VAL A 100 -9.00 -7.20 -8.36
CA VAL A 100 -9.64 -7.79 -9.54
C VAL A 100 -10.74 -8.74 -9.09
N ALA A 101 -11.98 -8.51 -9.54
CA ALA A 101 -13.16 -9.25 -9.09
C ALA A 101 -13.43 -10.52 -9.88
N THR A 102 -12.75 -10.72 -11.02
CA THR A 102 -12.93 -11.88 -11.91
C THR A 102 -11.73 -12.82 -11.82
N PRO A 103 -11.90 -14.13 -12.05
CA PRO A 103 -10.79 -15.06 -12.14
C PRO A 103 -9.80 -14.63 -13.25
N LEU A 104 -8.50 -14.69 -12.96
CA LEU A 104 -7.44 -14.41 -13.92
C LEU A 104 -7.03 -15.66 -14.72
N ASN A 105 -7.52 -16.83 -14.32
CA ASN A 105 -7.25 -18.11 -14.96
C ASN A 105 -8.41 -18.50 -15.87
N CYS A 106 -8.10 -19.03 -17.07
CA CYS A 106 -9.05 -19.61 -18.01
C CYS A 106 -8.53 -20.94 -18.54
N LEU A 107 -9.47 -21.77 -19.00
CA LEU A 107 -9.14 -22.98 -19.77
C LEU A 107 -9.16 -22.61 -21.25
N LEU A 108 -8.07 -22.91 -21.95
CA LEU A 108 -8.02 -22.84 -23.40
C LEU A 108 -8.55 -24.18 -23.95
N VAL A 109 -9.62 -24.13 -24.74
CA VAL A 109 -10.23 -25.26 -25.45
C VAL A 109 -10.12 -25.06 -26.93
#